data_6a161b000d4d9861a6928d9665ca380e
#
_entry.id   6a161b000d4d9861a6928d9665ca380e
#
_cell.length_a   1.000
_cell.length_b   1.000
_cell.length_c   1.000
_cell.angle_alpha   90.00
_cell.angle_beta   90.00
_cell.angle_gamma   90.00
#
_symmetry.space_group_name_H-M   'P 1'
#
loop_
_entity.id
_entity.type
_entity.pdbx_description
1 polymer ?
#
loop_
_entity_poly.entity_id
_entity_poly.type
_entity_poly.pdbx_seq_one_letter_code
_entity_poly.pdbx_strand_id
1 'polypeptide(L)'
;MNETKTFRVIDTGVLEGRLNIAIGQAIVEARQAGAVPDTLRFLRFPPTALVGRHQALGQEIDLAYCREHGIGVVRRITGGGAIFMEPGLLGWELAFDRKTLGVSSLPELTRAICEAAAQGISSLGVNARYRPRNDIEVDGRKISGTGGFFDGDTLFYQGTVLVDMDPAVMVAALRVPQAKLAKRQLDSAAQRVVTLRELLGDDTPDLAVIQDALAGAFA
;
A
#
# COMPACT_ATOMS: atom_id res chain seq x y z
N MET A 1 25.76 22.43 -9.01
CA MET A 1 25.59 21.07 -9.59
C MET A 1 24.41 20.47 -8.83
N ASN A 2 23.28 20.21 -9.51
CA ASN A 2 22.20 19.46 -8.90
C ASN A 2 22.71 18.02 -8.71
N GLU A 3 22.94 17.61 -7.48
CA GLU A 3 23.14 16.19 -7.19
C GLU A 3 21.86 15.44 -7.61
N THR A 4 22.01 14.49 -8.50
CA THR A 4 20.93 13.60 -8.88
C THR A 4 20.57 12.79 -7.63
N LYS A 5 19.43 13.12 -7.02
CA LYS A 5 18.94 12.39 -5.84
C LYS A 5 18.42 11.04 -6.32
N THR A 6 18.97 9.97 -5.78
CA THR A 6 18.61 8.60 -6.14
C THR A 6 18.02 7.88 -4.94
N PHE A 7 16.99 7.07 -5.17
CA PHE A 7 16.47 6.17 -4.15
C PHE A 7 17.28 4.87 -4.13
N ARG A 8 17.57 4.39 -2.92
CA ARG A 8 17.94 2.99 -2.74
C ARG A 8 16.68 2.15 -2.91
N VAL A 9 16.70 1.18 -3.82
CA VAL A 9 15.59 0.24 -4.03
C VAL A 9 15.92 -1.09 -3.35
N ILE A 10 15.00 -1.61 -2.54
CA ILE A 10 15.11 -2.92 -1.89
C ILE A 10 13.80 -3.69 -2.03
N ASP A 11 13.88 -5.01 -2.26
CA ASP A 11 12.76 -5.93 -2.13
C ASP A 11 13.04 -6.89 -0.97
N THR A 12 12.13 -6.95 -0.02
CA THR A 12 12.23 -7.85 1.15
C THR A 12 11.40 -9.12 0.99
N GLY A 13 10.71 -9.26 -0.13
CA GLY A 13 9.89 -10.45 -0.41
C GLY A 13 8.70 -10.59 0.52
N VAL A 14 8.31 -11.84 0.77
CA VAL A 14 7.21 -12.19 1.70
C VAL A 14 7.78 -12.38 3.10
N LEU A 15 7.38 -11.52 4.03
CA LEU A 15 7.78 -11.59 5.44
C LEU A 15 6.56 -11.55 6.36
N GLU A 16 6.71 -12.11 7.55
CA GLU A 16 5.70 -12.05 8.61
C GLU A 16 5.31 -10.59 8.89
N GLY A 17 4.02 -10.36 9.18
CA GLY A 17 3.46 -9.01 9.24
C GLY A 17 4.12 -8.09 10.24
N ARG A 18 4.48 -8.57 11.43
CA ARG A 18 5.17 -7.76 12.47
C ARG A 18 6.59 -7.39 12.03
N LEU A 19 7.28 -8.33 11.39
CA LEU A 19 8.62 -8.08 10.87
C LEU A 19 8.57 -7.04 9.74
N ASN A 20 7.60 -7.14 8.83
CA ASN A 20 7.39 -6.15 7.78
C ASN A 20 7.21 -4.74 8.35
N ILE A 21 6.35 -4.60 9.37
CA ILE A 21 6.11 -3.29 10.01
C ILE A 21 7.34 -2.79 10.76
N ALA A 22 8.07 -3.67 11.45
CA ALA A 22 9.30 -3.30 12.16
C ALA A 22 10.41 -2.83 11.21
N ILE A 23 10.56 -3.45 10.03
CA ILE A 23 11.51 -3.02 9.00
C ILE A 23 11.14 -1.62 8.48
N GLY A 24 9.85 -1.37 8.18
CA GLY A 24 9.39 -0.04 7.77
C GLY A 24 9.74 1.03 8.80
N GLN A 25 9.48 0.77 10.09
CA GLN A 25 9.84 1.67 11.18
C GLN A 25 11.37 1.88 11.26
N ALA A 26 12.15 0.81 11.18
CA ALA A 26 13.62 0.90 11.21
C ALA A 26 14.20 1.71 10.05
N ILE A 27 13.61 1.62 8.85
CA ILE A 27 14.02 2.44 7.70
C ILE A 27 13.76 3.93 7.96
N VAL A 28 12.61 4.29 8.55
CA VAL A 28 12.31 5.67 8.94
C VAL A 28 13.33 6.20 9.93
N GLU A 29 13.58 5.46 11.00
CA GLU A 29 14.55 5.84 12.06
C GLU A 29 15.98 5.97 11.50
N ALA A 30 16.41 5.01 10.67
CA ALA A 30 17.72 5.05 10.05
C ALA A 30 17.86 6.22 9.06
N ARG A 31 16.77 6.56 8.32
CA ARG A 31 16.76 7.72 7.43
C ARG A 31 16.85 9.03 8.21
N GLN A 32 16.14 9.15 9.32
CA GLN A 32 16.20 10.31 10.23
C GLN A 32 17.61 10.51 10.80
N ALA A 33 18.26 9.41 11.17
CA ALA A 33 19.64 9.44 11.67
C ALA A 33 20.68 9.70 10.56
N GLY A 34 20.26 9.79 9.27
CA GLY A 34 21.19 9.93 8.15
C GLY A 34 22.03 8.66 7.87
N ALA A 35 21.66 7.53 8.48
CA ALA A 35 22.39 6.27 8.35
C ALA A 35 22.10 5.53 7.03
N VAL A 36 20.99 5.86 6.36
CA VAL A 36 20.62 5.31 5.07
C VAL A 36 20.14 6.41 4.11
N PRO A 37 20.31 6.23 2.80
CA PRO A 37 19.76 7.17 1.81
C PRO A 37 18.23 7.09 1.74
N ASP A 38 17.62 7.98 0.95
CA ASP A 38 16.23 7.87 0.57
C ASP A 38 15.96 6.48 0.00
N THR A 39 14.88 5.83 0.42
CA THR A 39 14.67 4.39 0.18
C THR A 39 13.26 4.13 -0.35
N LEU A 40 13.18 3.37 -1.43
CA LEU A 40 11.99 2.67 -1.90
C LEU A 40 12.12 1.20 -1.51
N ARG A 41 11.14 0.69 -0.77
CA ARG A 41 11.06 -0.71 -0.39
C ARG A 41 9.83 -1.37 -1.00
N PHE A 42 10.01 -2.52 -1.64
CA PHE A 42 8.94 -3.44 -1.98
C PHE A 42 8.82 -4.53 -0.93
N LEU A 43 7.58 -4.94 -0.64
CA LEU A 43 7.29 -5.93 0.40
C LEU A 43 5.99 -6.67 0.09
N ARG A 44 5.89 -7.87 0.62
CA ARG A 44 4.68 -8.70 0.55
C ARG A 44 4.41 -9.33 1.91
N PHE A 45 3.17 -9.75 2.11
CA PHE A 45 2.72 -10.37 3.35
C PHE A 45 2.18 -11.77 3.08
N PRO A 46 2.30 -12.72 4.02
CA PRO A 46 1.35 -13.82 4.09
C PRO A 46 -0.04 -13.24 4.40
N PRO A 47 -1.13 -14.03 4.33
CA PRO A 47 -2.46 -13.52 4.67
C PRO A 47 -2.46 -12.79 6.01
N THR A 48 -2.72 -11.47 5.98
CA THR A 48 -2.57 -10.59 7.14
C THR A 48 -3.60 -9.45 7.10
N ALA A 49 -4.37 -9.30 8.16
CA ALA A 49 -5.22 -8.14 8.40
C ALA A 49 -4.44 -7.05 9.12
N LEU A 50 -4.27 -5.89 8.49
CA LEU A 50 -3.55 -4.75 9.04
C LEU A 50 -4.54 -3.70 9.56
N VAL A 51 -4.50 -3.43 10.87
CA VAL A 51 -5.28 -2.35 11.49
C VAL A 51 -4.48 -1.05 11.48
N GLY A 52 -5.13 0.06 11.17
CA GLY A 52 -4.49 1.38 11.20
C GLY A 52 -4.08 1.79 12.62
N ARG A 53 -3.07 2.66 12.69
CA ARG A 53 -2.41 3.08 13.96
C ARG A 53 -3.40 3.45 15.08
N HIS A 54 -4.50 4.14 14.73
CA HIS A 54 -5.44 4.70 15.70
C HIS A 54 -6.78 3.94 15.79
N GLN A 55 -6.91 2.81 15.07
CA GLN A 55 -8.15 2.06 15.06
C GLN A 55 -8.29 1.09 16.24
N ALA A 56 -9.52 0.82 16.65
CA ALA A 56 -9.84 -0.19 17.65
C ALA A 56 -9.90 -1.58 16.99
N LEU A 57 -8.99 -2.47 17.36
CA LEU A 57 -8.76 -3.77 16.73
C LEU A 57 -10.05 -4.59 16.54
N GLY A 58 -10.81 -4.77 17.64
CA GLY A 58 -12.02 -5.60 17.62
C GLY A 58 -13.21 -4.98 16.88
N GLN A 59 -13.13 -3.71 16.50
CA GLN A 59 -14.16 -3.05 15.69
C GLN A 59 -13.91 -3.19 14.20
N GLU A 60 -12.65 -3.38 13.82
CA GLU A 60 -12.20 -3.34 12.43
C GLU A 60 -11.90 -4.72 11.82
N ILE A 61 -11.58 -5.70 12.67
CA ILE A 61 -11.12 -7.03 12.23
C ILE A 61 -11.97 -8.12 12.90
N ASP A 62 -12.35 -9.12 12.13
CA ASP A 62 -12.95 -10.34 12.66
C ASP A 62 -11.84 -11.27 13.17
N LEU A 63 -11.55 -11.15 14.48
CA LEU A 63 -10.50 -11.92 15.13
C LEU A 63 -10.77 -13.42 15.18
N ALA A 64 -12.05 -13.82 15.18
CA ALA A 64 -12.42 -15.24 15.17
C ALA A 64 -12.13 -15.83 13.80
N TYR A 65 -12.61 -15.19 12.75
CA TYR A 65 -12.33 -15.58 11.36
C TYR A 65 -10.82 -15.62 11.08
N CYS A 66 -10.09 -14.57 11.46
CA CYS A 66 -8.64 -14.53 11.24
C CYS A 66 -7.92 -15.69 11.92
N ARG A 67 -8.30 -16.04 13.16
CA ARG A 67 -7.70 -17.17 13.88
C ARG A 67 -8.00 -18.51 13.23
N GLU A 68 -9.24 -18.72 12.81
CA GLU A 68 -9.70 -19.95 12.16
C GLU A 68 -8.98 -20.19 10.82
N HIS A 69 -8.71 -19.12 10.08
CA HIS A 69 -8.11 -19.18 8.74
C HIS A 69 -6.59 -18.89 8.71
N GLY A 70 -5.93 -18.83 9.87
CA GLY A 70 -4.48 -18.59 9.95
C GLY A 70 -4.05 -17.21 9.45
N ILE A 71 -4.95 -16.22 9.46
CA ILE A 71 -4.68 -14.86 9.02
C ILE A 71 -3.98 -14.10 10.15
N GLY A 72 -2.80 -13.56 9.87
CA GLY A 72 -2.07 -12.69 10.80
C GLY A 72 -2.83 -11.40 11.10
N VAL A 73 -2.67 -10.87 12.32
CA VAL A 73 -3.30 -9.58 12.70
C VAL A 73 -2.23 -8.66 13.27
N VAL A 74 -2.01 -7.51 12.60
CA VAL A 74 -0.92 -6.59 12.93
C VAL A 74 -1.41 -5.14 12.86
N ARG A 75 -0.87 -4.30 13.74
CA ARG A 75 -1.07 -2.84 13.68
C ARG A 75 0.05 -2.20 12.87
N ARG A 76 -0.33 -1.46 11.81
CA ARG A 76 0.65 -0.71 11.02
C ARG A 76 0.97 0.66 11.65
N ILE A 77 2.11 1.23 11.27
CA ILE A 77 2.57 2.53 11.78
C ILE A 77 1.83 3.72 11.18
N THR A 78 1.16 3.55 10.04
CA THR A 78 0.36 4.58 9.39
C THR A 78 -1.10 4.57 9.87
N GLY A 79 -1.79 5.69 9.70
CA GLY A 79 -3.23 5.80 9.92
C GLY A 79 -4.07 5.14 8.82
N GLY A 80 -5.35 5.48 8.79
CA GLY A 80 -6.32 4.96 7.80
C GLY A 80 -7.08 3.73 8.28
N GLY A 81 -7.98 3.23 7.43
CA GLY A 81 -8.84 2.06 7.68
C GLY A 81 -8.09 0.73 7.70
N ALA A 82 -8.72 -0.32 8.22
CA ALA A 82 -8.15 -1.67 8.15
C ALA A 82 -8.06 -2.13 6.70
N ILE A 83 -7.01 -2.88 6.40
CA ILE A 83 -6.76 -3.49 5.09
C ILE A 83 -6.36 -4.95 5.25
N PHE A 84 -6.58 -5.73 4.20
CA PHE A 84 -6.12 -7.10 4.09
C PHE A 84 -4.96 -7.16 3.10
N MET A 85 -3.93 -7.93 3.46
CA MET A 85 -2.75 -8.18 2.62
C MET A 85 -2.52 -9.68 2.49
N GLU A 86 -2.10 -10.09 1.32
CA GLU A 86 -1.73 -11.47 0.99
C GLU A 86 -0.64 -11.50 -0.08
N PRO A 87 -0.04 -12.67 -0.42
CA PRO A 87 1.09 -12.72 -1.36
C PRO A 87 0.80 -12.19 -2.77
N GLY A 88 -0.47 -12.17 -3.20
CA GLY A 88 -0.92 -11.59 -4.46
C GLY A 88 -1.05 -10.07 -4.46
N LEU A 89 -0.67 -9.40 -3.38
CA LEU A 89 -0.65 -7.94 -3.28
C LEU A 89 0.78 -7.45 -3.11
N LEU A 90 1.17 -6.45 -3.91
CA LEU A 90 2.45 -5.79 -3.77
C LEU A 90 2.32 -4.56 -2.89
N GLY A 91 3.06 -4.51 -1.79
CA GLY A 91 3.27 -3.30 -1.01
C GLY A 91 4.50 -2.54 -1.48
N TRP A 92 4.48 -1.23 -1.34
CA TRP A 92 5.63 -0.36 -1.52
C TRP A 92 5.68 0.71 -0.43
N GLU A 93 6.87 1.10 -0.03
CA GLU A 93 7.15 2.09 1.01
C GLU A 93 8.25 3.02 0.54
N LEU A 94 8.03 4.32 0.71
CA LEU A 94 8.99 5.38 0.49
C LEU A 94 9.37 5.99 1.83
N ALA A 95 10.67 6.10 2.11
CA ALA A 95 11.19 6.85 3.24
C ALA A 95 12.25 7.84 2.72
N PHE A 96 11.96 9.13 2.79
CA PHE A 96 12.85 10.16 2.26
C PHE A 96 12.71 11.50 2.99
N ASP A 97 13.72 12.36 2.85
CA ASP A 97 13.68 13.72 3.38
C ASP A 97 12.62 14.55 2.64
N ARG A 98 11.79 15.27 3.38
CA ARG A 98 10.75 16.16 2.82
C ARG A 98 11.29 17.15 1.77
N LYS A 99 12.57 17.51 1.87
CA LYS A 99 13.23 18.43 0.94
C LYS A 99 13.59 17.75 -0.40
N THR A 100 13.52 16.44 -0.47
CA THR A 100 13.92 15.68 -1.69
C THR A 100 13.09 16.10 -2.89
N LEU A 101 11.80 16.27 -2.73
CA LEU A 101 10.89 16.68 -3.82
C LEU A 101 10.67 18.20 -3.92
N GLY A 102 11.31 19.01 -3.04
CA GLY A 102 11.12 20.45 -3.02
C GLY A 102 9.71 20.92 -2.62
N VAL A 103 8.89 20.00 -2.09
CA VAL A 103 7.50 20.23 -1.68
C VAL A 103 7.40 20.02 -0.17
N SER A 104 6.63 20.86 0.52
CA SER A 104 6.59 20.86 1.98
C SER A 104 5.27 20.39 2.59
N SER A 105 4.19 20.38 1.83
CA SER A 105 2.87 19.97 2.34
C SER A 105 2.59 18.50 2.06
N LEU A 106 2.02 17.78 3.05
CA LEU A 106 1.63 16.39 2.89
C LEU A 106 0.60 16.18 1.76
N PRO A 107 -0.40 17.05 1.53
CA PRO A 107 -1.31 16.91 0.40
C PRO A 107 -0.63 16.98 -0.97
N GLU A 108 0.33 17.90 -1.15
CA GLU A 108 1.08 18.01 -2.42
C GLU A 108 1.99 16.82 -2.65
N LEU A 109 2.71 16.36 -1.61
CA LEU A 109 3.52 15.14 -1.66
C LEU A 109 2.66 13.91 -1.95
N THR A 110 1.51 13.79 -1.29
CA THR A 110 0.54 12.72 -1.57
C THR A 110 0.14 12.71 -3.04
N ARG A 111 -0.18 13.88 -3.59
CA ARG A 111 -0.58 14.00 -4.99
C ARG A 111 0.56 13.57 -5.93
N ALA A 112 1.75 14.12 -5.74
CA ALA A 112 2.91 13.81 -6.57
C ALA A 112 3.24 12.31 -6.56
N ILE A 113 3.29 11.70 -5.36
CA ILE A 113 3.56 10.27 -5.20
C ILE A 113 2.46 9.42 -5.83
N CYS A 114 1.18 9.77 -5.62
CA CYS A 114 0.08 9.00 -6.19
C CYS A 114 -0.01 9.14 -7.72
N GLU A 115 0.29 10.32 -8.27
CA GLU A 115 0.36 10.53 -9.72
C GLU A 115 1.51 9.72 -10.34
N ALA A 116 2.68 9.69 -9.71
CA ALA A 116 3.81 8.86 -10.14
C ALA A 116 3.45 7.37 -10.08
N ALA A 117 2.89 6.90 -8.96
CA ALA A 117 2.46 5.51 -8.84
C ALA A 117 1.37 5.14 -9.89
N ALA A 118 0.43 6.06 -10.17
CA ALA A 118 -0.58 5.86 -11.21
C ALA A 118 0.05 5.74 -12.61
N GLN A 119 1.09 6.53 -12.91
CA GLN A 119 1.85 6.42 -14.16
C GLN A 119 2.56 5.06 -14.27
N GLY A 120 3.23 4.62 -13.18
CA GLY A 120 3.86 3.30 -13.13
C GLY A 120 2.86 2.16 -13.35
N ILE A 121 1.70 2.21 -12.70
CA ILE A 121 0.63 1.22 -12.92
C ILE A 121 0.07 1.32 -14.35
N SER A 122 -0.07 2.53 -14.90
CA SER A 122 -0.59 2.71 -16.27
C SER A 122 0.34 2.15 -17.34
N SER A 123 1.67 2.17 -17.11
CA SER A 123 2.64 1.59 -18.05
C SER A 123 2.51 0.06 -18.20
N LEU A 124 1.76 -0.57 -17.30
CA LEU A 124 1.45 -2.01 -17.36
C LEU A 124 0.25 -2.36 -18.27
N GLY A 125 -0.31 -1.36 -18.98
CA GLY A 125 -1.40 -1.59 -19.94
C GLY A 125 -2.80 -1.27 -19.41
N VAL A 126 -2.93 -0.60 -18.26
CA VAL A 126 -4.20 -0.15 -17.69
C VAL A 126 -4.26 1.38 -17.60
N ASN A 127 -5.45 1.96 -17.46
CA ASN A 127 -5.61 3.41 -17.35
C ASN A 127 -5.81 3.82 -15.89
N ALA A 128 -4.73 3.74 -15.11
CA ALA A 128 -4.74 4.10 -13.69
C ALA A 128 -4.68 5.62 -13.49
N ARG A 129 -5.45 6.14 -12.53
CA ARG A 129 -5.53 7.57 -12.21
C ARG A 129 -5.55 7.79 -10.71
N TYR A 130 -4.87 8.84 -10.26
CA TYR A 130 -4.99 9.31 -8.90
C TYR A 130 -6.41 9.81 -8.63
N ARG A 131 -7.02 9.30 -7.57
CA ARG A 131 -8.27 9.80 -7.00
C ARG A 131 -7.99 10.45 -5.65
N PRO A 132 -8.23 11.75 -5.50
CA PRO A 132 -8.15 12.37 -4.19
C PRO A 132 -9.10 11.67 -3.20
N ARG A 133 -8.65 11.33 -2.07
CA ARG A 133 -7.60 11.76 -1.14
C ARG A 133 -6.29 10.96 -1.27
N ASN A 134 -6.36 9.63 -1.48
CA ASN A 134 -5.21 8.72 -1.35
C ASN A 134 -5.43 7.36 -2.06
N ASP A 135 -6.28 7.33 -3.06
CA ASP A 135 -6.54 6.13 -3.86
C ASP A 135 -6.03 6.31 -5.29
N ILE A 136 -5.66 5.20 -5.92
CA ILE A 136 -5.47 5.10 -7.36
C ILE A 136 -6.54 4.16 -7.87
N GLU A 137 -7.18 4.53 -8.96
CA GLU A 137 -8.31 3.79 -9.54
C GLU A 137 -8.14 3.51 -11.03
N VAL A 138 -8.79 2.46 -11.50
CA VAL A 138 -9.04 2.14 -12.90
C VAL A 138 -10.54 2.00 -13.06
N ASP A 139 -11.14 2.77 -13.98
CA ASP A 139 -12.58 2.77 -14.27
C ASP A 139 -13.48 2.92 -13.03
N GLY A 140 -13.07 3.82 -12.10
CA GLY A 140 -13.80 4.10 -10.86
C GLY A 140 -13.63 3.05 -9.75
N ARG A 141 -12.84 2.00 -9.98
CA ARG A 141 -12.51 0.97 -8.99
C ARG A 141 -11.08 1.10 -8.49
N LYS A 142 -10.90 0.96 -7.18
CA LYS A 142 -9.60 1.10 -6.53
C LYS A 142 -8.66 -0.05 -6.87
N ILE A 143 -7.49 0.28 -7.43
CA ILE A 143 -6.38 -0.65 -7.66
C ILE A 143 -5.24 -0.46 -6.66
N SER A 144 -5.17 0.69 -6.00
CA SER A 144 -4.15 1.02 -5.02
C SER A 144 -4.73 1.91 -3.92
N GLY A 145 -4.34 1.63 -2.69
CA GLY A 145 -4.57 2.53 -1.54
C GLY A 145 -3.25 2.99 -0.98
N THR A 146 -3.16 4.26 -0.61
CA THR A 146 -1.92 4.85 -0.13
C THR A 146 -2.11 5.57 1.20
N GLY A 147 -1.02 5.94 1.85
CA GLY A 147 -1.04 6.75 3.06
C GLY A 147 0.34 6.93 3.65
N GLY A 148 0.54 8.00 4.40
CA GLY A 148 1.82 8.30 4.99
C GLY A 148 1.73 9.31 6.12
N PHE A 149 2.87 9.64 6.67
CA PHE A 149 3.03 10.64 7.73
C PHE A 149 4.44 11.20 7.71
N PHE A 150 4.59 12.39 8.29
CA PHE A 150 5.90 12.92 8.63
C PHE A 150 6.32 12.45 10.02
N ASP A 151 7.60 12.09 10.14
CA ASP A 151 8.29 11.93 11.41
C ASP A 151 9.54 12.83 11.34
N GLY A 152 9.48 13.97 12.02
CA GLY A 152 10.46 15.04 11.82
C GLY A 152 10.49 15.53 10.37
N ASP A 153 11.66 15.53 9.75
CA ASP A 153 11.87 15.89 8.35
C ASP A 153 11.77 14.67 7.40
N THR A 154 11.56 13.46 7.90
CA THR A 154 11.39 12.26 7.08
C THR A 154 9.92 12.05 6.76
N LEU A 155 9.58 11.93 5.47
CA LEU A 155 8.30 11.39 5.03
C LEU A 155 8.41 9.87 4.95
N PHE A 156 7.48 9.18 5.59
CA PHE A 156 7.16 7.80 5.31
C PHE A 156 5.84 7.74 4.54
N TYR A 157 5.86 7.18 3.36
CA TYR A 157 4.67 7.04 2.53
C TYR A 157 4.60 5.64 1.96
N GLN A 158 3.44 5.00 2.05
CA GLN A 158 3.25 3.62 1.60
C GLN A 158 2.03 3.50 0.71
N GLY A 159 2.04 2.46 -0.12
CA GLY A 159 0.90 2.09 -0.93
C GLY A 159 0.89 0.60 -1.25
N THR A 160 -0.17 0.19 -1.93
CA THR A 160 -0.35 -1.18 -2.41
C THR A 160 -0.64 -1.18 -3.89
N VAL A 161 -0.35 -2.28 -4.58
CA VAL A 161 -0.94 -2.60 -5.88
C VAL A 161 -1.71 -3.90 -5.72
N LEU A 162 -2.98 -3.89 -6.09
CA LEU A 162 -3.82 -5.07 -6.09
C LEU A 162 -3.50 -5.86 -7.37
N VAL A 163 -2.59 -6.83 -7.28
CA VAL A 163 -2.17 -7.63 -8.43
C VAL A 163 -3.11 -8.81 -8.64
N ASP A 164 -3.29 -9.62 -7.59
CA ASP A 164 -4.19 -10.77 -7.61
C ASP A 164 -4.68 -11.04 -6.18
N MET A 165 -5.99 -11.04 -5.94
CA MET A 165 -6.56 -11.27 -4.61
C MET A 165 -7.98 -11.79 -4.71
N ASP A 166 -8.41 -12.54 -3.68
CA ASP A 166 -9.82 -12.86 -3.47
C ASP A 166 -10.50 -11.80 -2.57
N PRO A 167 -11.36 -10.95 -3.13
CA PRO A 167 -12.09 -9.96 -2.34
C PRO A 167 -12.98 -10.56 -1.24
N ALA A 168 -13.41 -11.83 -1.38
CA ALA A 168 -14.25 -12.47 -0.39
C ALA A 168 -13.50 -12.71 0.92
N VAL A 169 -12.23 -13.11 0.86
CA VAL A 169 -11.37 -13.26 2.04
C VAL A 169 -11.13 -11.93 2.74
N MET A 170 -10.87 -10.87 1.97
CA MET A 170 -10.74 -9.51 2.52
C MET A 170 -11.99 -9.09 3.28
N VAL A 171 -13.17 -9.28 2.68
CA VAL A 171 -14.45 -8.89 3.29
C VAL A 171 -14.75 -9.70 4.55
N ALA A 172 -14.40 -10.99 4.58
CA ALA A 172 -14.60 -11.85 5.73
C ALA A 172 -13.63 -11.53 6.89
N ALA A 173 -12.39 -11.16 6.58
CA ALA A 173 -11.39 -10.81 7.60
C ALA A 173 -11.62 -9.43 8.21
N LEU A 174 -12.18 -8.48 7.44
CA LEU A 174 -12.40 -7.11 7.89
C LEU A 174 -13.86 -6.91 8.32
N ARG A 175 -14.05 -6.38 9.53
CA ARG A 175 -15.39 -5.98 9.99
C ARG A 175 -15.82 -4.71 9.27
N VAL A 176 -16.77 -4.86 8.36
CA VAL A 176 -17.51 -3.71 7.85
C VAL A 176 -18.57 -3.33 8.91
N PRO A 177 -18.68 -2.05 9.35
CA PRO A 177 -19.67 -1.64 10.34
C PRO A 177 -21.07 -2.16 10.00
N GLN A 178 -21.77 -2.74 10.97
CA GLN A 178 -23.08 -3.44 10.77
C GLN A 178 -24.12 -2.59 10.01
N ALA A 179 -24.09 -1.26 10.17
CA ALA A 179 -24.93 -0.35 9.40
C ALA A 179 -24.69 -0.40 7.87
N LYS A 180 -23.61 -1.07 7.41
CA LYS A 180 -23.24 -1.26 6.01
C LYS A 180 -23.34 -2.72 5.56
N LEU A 181 -23.76 -3.64 6.43
CA LEU A 181 -23.71 -5.11 6.21
C LEU A 181 -24.96 -5.69 5.53
N ALA A 182 -25.87 -4.89 4.98
CA ALA A 182 -26.85 -5.44 4.05
C ALA A 182 -26.11 -6.15 2.91
N LYS A 183 -26.56 -7.35 2.51
CA LYS A 183 -25.95 -8.20 1.46
C LYS A 183 -25.52 -7.42 0.21
N ARG A 184 -26.26 -6.37 -0.17
CA ARG A 184 -25.91 -5.41 -1.22
C ARG A 184 -24.62 -4.60 -0.99
N GLN A 185 -24.14 -4.51 0.25
CA GLN A 185 -22.95 -3.71 0.60
C GLN A 185 -21.68 -4.54 0.70
N LEU A 186 -21.77 -5.84 0.93
CA LEU A 186 -20.64 -6.77 0.77
C LEU A 186 -20.26 -6.88 -0.70
N ASP A 187 -21.25 -7.09 -1.56
CA ASP A 187 -21.06 -7.08 -3.01
C ASP A 187 -20.50 -5.73 -3.47
N SER A 188 -20.97 -4.61 -2.90
CA SER A 188 -20.46 -3.27 -3.24
C SER A 188 -19.03 -3.01 -2.75
N ALA A 189 -18.58 -3.63 -1.66
CA ALA A 189 -17.19 -3.48 -1.18
C ALA A 189 -16.21 -4.26 -2.09
N ALA A 190 -16.56 -5.48 -2.48
CA ALA A 190 -15.82 -6.25 -3.46
C ALA A 190 -15.79 -5.57 -4.84
N GLN A 191 -16.92 -4.99 -5.27
CA GLN A 191 -17.04 -4.26 -6.53
C GLN A 191 -16.28 -2.93 -6.57
N ARG A 192 -15.83 -2.40 -5.43
CA ARG A 192 -15.07 -1.13 -5.35
C ARG A 192 -13.59 -1.29 -5.60
N VAL A 193 -13.08 -2.50 -5.60
CA VAL A 193 -11.68 -2.81 -5.86
C VAL A 193 -11.54 -3.52 -7.20
N VAL A 194 -10.36 -3.46 -7.77
CA VAL A 194 -9.98 -4.16 -9.00
C VAL A 194 -8.53 -4.60 -8.91
N THR A 195 -8.22 -5.78 -9.46
CA THR A 195 -6.85 -6.28 -9.53
C THR A 195 -6.30 -6.18 -10.94
N LEU A 196 -4.98 -6.20 -11.09
CA LEU A 196 -4.34 -6.32 -12.40
C LEU A 196 -4.76 -7.61 -13.09
N ARG A 197 -4.89 -8.71 -12.34
CA ARG A 197 -5.35 -10.02 -12.86
C ARG A 197 -6.76 -9.94 -13.48
N GLU A 198 -7.66 -9.20 -12.84
CA GLU A 198 -9.02 -9.00 -13.38
C GLU A 198 -9.00 -8.17 -14.67
N LEU A 199 -8.11 -7.18 -14.77
CA LEU A 199 -8.03 -6.27 -15.91
C LEU A 199 -7.28 -6.86 -17.10
N LEU A 200 -6.22 -7.63 -16.85
CA LEU A 200 -5.27 -8.08 -17.86
C LEU A 200 -5.34 -9.60 -18.12
N GLY A 201 -6.05 -10.35 -17.27
CA GLY A 201 -6.12 -11.81 -17.41
C GLY A 201 -4.74 -12.46 -17.39
N ASP A 202 -4.47 -13.30 -18.37
CA ASP A 202 -3.20 -14.03 -18.50
C ASP A 202 -2.02 -13.12 -18.87
N ASP A 203 -2.28 -11.91 -19.38
CA ASP A 203 -1.27 -10.91 -19.67
C ASP A 203 -0.82 -10.11 -18.43
N THR A 204 -1.26 -10.50 -17.23
CA THR A 204 -0.82 -9.86 -15.98
C THR A 204 0.68 -10.04 -15.82
N PRO A 205 1.47 -8.94 -15.74
CA PRO A 205 2.91 -9.03 -15.67
C PRO A 205 3.38 -9.63 -14.34
N ASP A 206 4.58 -10.21 -14.36
CA ASP A 206 5.26 -10.69 -13.16
C ASP A 206 5.54 -9.55 -12.18
N LEU A 207 5.66 -9.88 -10.90
CA LEU A 207 5.90 -8.90 -9.83
C LEU A 207 7.15 -8.05 -10.08
N ALA A 208 8.22 -8.61 -10.64
CA ALA A 208 9.43 -7.87 -10.96
C ALA A 208 9.16 -6.75 -11.97
N VAL A 209 8.36 -7.00 -12.99
CA VAL A 209 7.95 -5.98 -13.98
C VAL A 209 7.12 -4.88 -13.33
N ILE A 210 6.23 -5.24 -12.40
CA ILE A 210 5.42 -4.25 -11.66
C ILE A 210 6.31 -3.40 -10.75
N GLN A 211 7.30 -4.00 -10.08
CA GLN A 211 8.28 -3.30 -9.25
C GLN A 211 9.13 -2.33 -10.07
N ASP A 212 9.63 -2.78 -11.23
CA ASP A 212 10.42 -1.95 -12.14
C ASP A 212 9.61 -0.75 -12.68
N ALA A 213 8.34 -0.97 -13.04
CA ALA A 213 7.44 0.08 -13.49
C ALA A 213 7.21 1.14 -12.40
N LEU A 214 7.00 0.72 -11.15
CA LEU A 214 6.85 1.65 -10.03
C LEU A 214 8.18 2.35 -9.68
N ALA A 215 9.29 1.63 -9.64
CA ALA A 215 10.61 2.21 -9.37
C ALA A 215 10.98 3.27 -10.41
N GLY A 216 10.74 2.99 -11.69
CA GLY A 216 10.95 3.94 -12.78
C GLY A 216 10.05 5.17 -12.70
N ALA A 217 8.82 5.02 -12.19
CA ALA A 217 7.89 6.14 -12.03
C ALA A 217 8.21 7.02 -10.80
N PHE A 218 8.90 6.48 -9.79
CA PHE A 218 9.35 7.23 -8.61
C PHE A 218 10.73 7.86 -8.78
N ALA A 219 11.48 7.53 -9.85
CA ALA A 219 12.79 8.09 -10.16
C ALA A 219 12.67 9.48 -10.78
#